data_6faaeeada451099eea77a948d797e59f
#
_entry.id   6faaeeada451099eea77a948d797e59f
#
_cell.length_a   1.000
_cell.length_b   1.000
_cell.length_c   1.000
_cell.angle_alpha   90.00
_cell.angle_beta   90.00
_cell.angle_gamma   90.00
#
_symmetry.space_group_name_H-M   'P 1'
#
loop_
_entity.id
_entity.type
_entity.pdbx_description
1 polymer ?
#
loop_
_entity_poly.entity_id
_entity_poly.type
_entity_poly.pdbx_seq_one_letter_code
_entity_poly.pdbx_strand_id
1 'polypeptide(L)'
;MDLLVVGGGGREHAIIKKLKENPVVETIYALPGNGGIAADAVCVPQISATDIGAIVDFAVSHAVGFAVVAPDDPLALGCVDALHAAGIPCFGPDARAARIESSKVFAKDLMKKYHIPTAQYEVFDTSAAALAYLKTASFPPI
;
A
#
# COMPACT_ATOMS: atom_id res chain seq x y z
N MET A 1 16.84 8.70 14.87
CA MET A 1 15.57 7.97 14.90
C MET A 1 15.55 6.99 13.73
N ASP A 2 15.23 5.72 13.99
CA ASP A 2 15.17 4.70 12.95
C ASP A 2 13.78 4.65 12.30
N LEU A 3 13.78 4.52 10.97
CA LEU A 3 12.58 4.46 10.15
C LEU A 3 12.41 3.10 9.48
N LEU A 4 11.17 2.72 9.23
CA LEU A 4 10.80 1.57 8.42
C LEU A 4 10.05 2.03 7.19
N VAL A 5 10.42 1.54 6.01
CA VAL A 5 9.66 1.70 4.76
C VAL A 5 9.25 0.32 4.25
N VAL A 6 7.96 0.05 4.23
CA VAL A 6 7.42 -1.20 3.71
C VAL A 6 7.30 -1.09 2.19
N GLY A 7 7.90 -2.05 1.49
CA GLY A 7 7.87 -2.15 0.03
C GLY A 7 9.26 -2.21 -0.61
N GLY A 8 9.29 -2.35 -1.93
CA GLY A 8 10.52 -2.51 -2.70
C GLY A 8 10.44 -1.94 -4.11
N GLY A 9 9.53 -1.00 -4.36
CA GLY A 9 9.36 -0.37 -5.67
C GLY A 9 10.13 0.95 -5.82
N GLY A 10 10.01 1.56 -6.99
CA GLY A 10 10.62 2.87 -7.29
C GLY A 10 10.01 4.01 -6.46
N ARG A 11 8.74 3.91 -6.11
CA ARG A 11 8.04 4.85 -5.21
C ARG A 11 8.67 4.84 -3.82
N GLU A 12 8.86 3.67 -3.24
CA GLU A 12 9.51 3.50 -1.93
C GLU A 12 10.95 3.99 -1.97
N HIS A 13 11.70 3.74 -3.04
CA HIS A 13 13.05 4.25 -3.20
C HIS A 13 13.09 5.79 -3.22
N ALA A 14 12.17 6.44 -3.93
CA ALA A 14 12.07 7.91 -3.95
C ALA A 14 11.73 8.48 -2.56
N ILE A 15 10.83 7.83 -1.82
CA ILE A 15 10.49 8.18 -0.44
C ILE A 15 11.73 8.05 0.47
N ILE A 16 12.46 6.94 0.39
CA ILE A 16 13.68 6.69 1.16
C ILE A 16 14.71 7.77 0.91
N LYS A 17 14.96 8.13 -0.35
CA LYS A 17 15.90 9.21 -0.70
C LYS A 17 15.51 10.54 -0.04
N LYS A 18 14.21 10.85 -0.01
CA LYS A 18 13.74 12.09 0.60
C LYS A 18 13.79 12.05 2.11
N LEU A 19 13.46 10.94 2.75
CA LEU A 19 13.57 10.77 4.20
C LEU A 19 15.01 10.90 4.69
N LYS A 20 15.97 10.42 3.91
CA LYS A 20 17.40 10.44 4.22
C LYS A 20 17.98 11.86 4.30
N GLU A 21 17.33 12.86 3.71
CA GLU A 21 17.73 14.28 3.83
C GLU A 21 17.47 14.86 5.22
N ASN A 22 16.63 14.21 6.04
CA ASN A 22 16.27 14.71 7.35
C ASN A 22 17.34 14.30 8.39
N PRO A 23 18.01 15.27 9.05
CA PRO A 23 19.12 14.97 9.98
C PRO A 23 18.72 14.20 11.24
N VAL A 24 17.43 14.06 11.56
CA VAL A 24 16.97 13.24 12.70
C VAL A 24 16.85 11.76 12.35
N VAL A 25 16.95 11.41 11.05
CA VAL A 25 16.91 10.03 10.58
C VAL A 25 18.31 9.43 10.68
N GLU A 26 18.43 8.33 11.40
CA GLU A 26 19.70 7.62 11.60
C GLU A 26 19.78 6.42 10.65
N THR A 27 18.81 5.51 10.74
CA THR A 27 18.73 4.32 9.91
C THR A 27 17.39 4.27 9.20
N ILE A 28 17.39 3.83 7.94
CA ILE A 28 16.16 3.46 7.22
C ILE A 28 16.23 1.97 6.89
N TYR A 29 15.26 1.21 7.36
CA TYR A 29 15.04 -0.17 6.98
C TYR A 29 14.02 -0.25 5.86
N ALA A 30 14.23 -1.09 4.86
CA ALA A 30 13.30 -1.33 3.77
C ALA A 30 12.90 -2.81 3.70
N LEU A 31 11.62 -3.12 3.79
CA LEU A 31 11.08 -4.48 3.82
C LEU A 31 10.17 -4.74 2.61
N PRO A 32 10.55 -5.58 1.66
CA PRO A 32 11.85 -6.26 1.51
C PRO A 32 12.97 -5.37 0.96
N GLY A 33 12.67 -4.19 0.42
CA GLY A 33 13.60 -3.38 -0.37
C GLY A 33 13.93 -3.99 -1.74
N ASN A 34 14.95 -3.45 -2.38
CA ASN A 34 15.50 -3.95 -3.65
C ASN A 34 16.97 -3.53 -3.82
N GLY A 35 17.64 -3.97 -4.91
CA GLY A 35 19.03 -3.65 -5.15
C GLY A 35 19.34 -2.15 -5.32
N GLY A 36 18.41 -1.34 -5.81
CA GLY A 36 18.55 0.12 -5.87
C GLY A 36 18.42 0.77 -4.49
N ILE A 37 17.47 0.31 -3.70
CA ILE A 37 17.22 0.78 -2.32
C ILE A 37 18.42 0.45 -1.42
N ALA A 38 19.11 -0.66 -1.65
CA ALA A 38 20.28 -1.08 -0.85
C ALA A 38 21.44 -0.06 -0.84
N ALA A 39 21.48 0.88 -1.79
CA ALA A 39 22.44 1.98 -1.79
C ALA A 39 22.07 3.09 -0.78
N ASP A 40 20.81 3.13 -0.33
CA ASP A 40 20.26 4.24 0.47
C ASP A 40 19.67 3.78 1.80
N ALA A 41 19.37 2.50 1.99
CA ALA A 41 18.74 1.92 3.17
C ALA A 41 19.21 0.48 3.43
N VAL A 42 18.93 -0.02 4.62
CA VAL A 42 19.17 -1.42 5.00
C VAL A 42 18.00 -2.27 4.51
N CYS A 43 18.21 -3.05 3.46
CA CYS A 43 17.18 -3.95 2.95
C CYS A 43 17.07 -5.22 3.81
N VAL A 44 15.85 -5.69 4.02
CA VAL A 44 15.52 -6.93 4.77
C VAL A 44 14.73 -7.87 3.85
N PRO A 45 15.40 -8.51 2.87
CA PRO A 45 14.74 -9.20 1.76
C PRO A 45 13.97 -10.46 2.18
N GLN A 46 14.23 -10.99 3.38
CA GLN A 46 13.54 -12.15 3.93
C GLN A 46 12.14 -11.84 4.46
N ILE A 47 11.76 -10.56 4.63
CA ILE A 47 10.43 -10.16 5.10
C ILE A 47 9.64 -9.63 3.91
N SER A 48 8.59 -10.34 3.53
CA SER A 48 7.66 -9.89 2.48
C SER A 48 6.88 -8.65 2.94
N ALA A 49 6.57 -7.74 2.01
CA ALA A 49 5.69 -6.60 2.29
C ALA A 49 4.27 -6.99 2.74
N THR A 50 3.86 -8.24 2.49
CA THR A 50 2.54 -8.77 2.88
C THR A 50 2.57 -9.61 4.16
N ASP A 51 3.75 -9.85 4.75
CA ASP A 51 3.88 -10.53 6.04
C ASP A 51 3.78 -9.52 7.19
N ILE A 52 2.53 -9.17 7.51
CA ILE A 52 2.23 -8.12 8.50
C ILE A 52 2.80 -8.47 9.88
N GLY A 53 2.73 -9.75 10.29
CA GLY A 53 3.28 -10.21 11.56
C GLY A 53 4.78 -9.98 11.65
N ALA A 54 5.54 -10.45 10.65
CA ALA A 54 6.98 -10.27 10.60
C ALA A 54 7.40 -8.79 10.50
N ILE A 55 6.60 -7.95 9.81
CA ILE A 55 6.84 -6.49 9.73
C ILE A 55 6.73 -5.86 11.13
N VAL A 56 5.68 -6.17 11.87
CA VAL A 56 5.46 -5.64 13.23
C VAL A 56 6.53 -6.13 14.19
N ASP A 57 6.86 -7.42 14.18
CA ASP A 57 7.91 -8.01 15.02
C ASP A 57 9.28 -7.37 14.75
N PHE A 58 9.60 -7.14 13.48
CA PHE A 58 10.82 -6.43 13.09
C PHE A 58 10.83 -5.01 13.63
N ALA A 59 9.74 -4.27 13.42
CA ALA A 59 9.65 -2.87 13.84
C ALA A 59 9.77 -2.70 15.36
N VAL A 60 9.16 -3.60 16.14
CA VAL A 60 9.26 -3.60 17.61
C VAL A 60 10.68 -3.97 18.06
N SER A 61 11.25 -5.05 17.50
CA SER A 61 12.59 -5.53 17.92
C SER A 61 13.74 -4.57 17.58
N HIS A 62 13.55 -3.71 16.57
CA HIS A 62 14.52 -2.69 16.15
C HIS A 62 14.19 -1.29 16.68
N ALA A 63 13.20 -1.17 17.60
CA ALA A 63 12.78 0.10 18.18
C ALA A 63 12.51 1.19 17.12
N VAL A 64 11.86 0.81 16.00
CA VAL A 64 11.51 1.72 14.92
C VAL A 64 10.65 2.86 15.45
N GLY A 65 11.07 4.10 15.21
CA GLY A 65 10.38 5.30 15.71
C GLY A 65 9.23 5.75 14.82
N PHE A 66 9.26 5.40 13.52
CA PHE A 66 8.20 5.74 12.57
C PHE A 66 8.24 4.82 11.34
N ALA A 67 7.08 4.45 10.82
CA ALA A 67 6.98 3.61 9.63
C ALA A 67 6.25 4.32 8.47
N VAL A 68 6.58 3.94 7.23
CA VAL A 68 5.89 4.34 6.01
C VAL A 68 5.42 3.08 5.29
N VAL A 69 4.11 2.97 5.08
CA VAL A 69 3.49 1.87 4.34
C VAL A 69 2.91 2.45 3.06
N ALA A 70 3.57 2.20 1.93
CA ALA A 70 3.21 2.81 0.65
C ALA A 70 2.50 1.87 -0.35
N PRO A 71 2.79 0.55 -0.42
CA PRO A 71 2.13 -0.36 -1.36
C PRO A 71 0.70 -0.71 -0.94
N ASP A 72 -0.14 -0.96 -1.93
CA ASP A 72 -1.58 -1.23 -1.75
C ASP A 72 -1.86 -2.50 -0.96
N ASP A 73 -1.13 -3.59 -1.25
CA ASP A 73 -1.35 -4.90 -0.62
C ASP A 73 -1.17 -4.88 0.89
N PRO A 74 -0.04 -4.42 1.47
CA PRO A 74 0.10 -4.33 2.92
C PRO A 74 -0.91 -3.37 3.57
N LEU A 75 -1.29 -2.28 2.89
CA LEU A 75 -2.33 -1.37 3.37
C LEU A 75 -3.69 -2.08 3.47
N ALA A 76 -4.07 -2.80 2.41
CA ALA A 76 -5.32 -3.58 2.38
C ALA A 76 -5.35 -4.71 3.43
N LEU A 77 -4.17 -5.28 3.76
CA LEU A 77 -4.00 -6.30 4.79
C LEU A 77 -3.93 -5.74 6.22
N GLY A 78 -4.02 -4.41 6.41
CA GLY A 78 -4.07 -3.77 7.72
C GLY A 78 -2.71 -3.57 8.39
N CYS A 79 -1.63 -3.42 7.61
CA CYS A 79 -0.29 -3.17 8.14
C CYS A 79 -0.24 -1.92 9.03
N VAL A 80 -0.90 -0.84 8.62
CA VAL A 80 -0.99 0.41 9.40
C VAL A 80 -1.72 0.17 10.72
N ASP A 81 -2.84 -0.55 10.68
CA ASP A 81 -3.61 -0.88 11.89
C ASP A 81 -2.77 -1.70 12.88
N ALA A 82 -2.01 -2.69 12.37
CA ALA A 82 -1.16 -3.55 13.18
C ALA A 82 0.03 -2.79 13.80
N LEU A 83 0.69 -1.91 13.03
CA LEU A 83 1.78 -1.08 13.52
C LEU A 83 1.29 -0.10 14.61
N HIS A 84 0.14 0.54 14.40
CA HIS A 84 -0.47 1.42 15.41
C HIS A 84 -0.84 0.64 16.68
N ALA A 85 -1.40 -0.57 16.57
CA ALA A 85 -1.70 -1.42 17.71
C ALA A 85 -0.44 -1.81 18.51
N ALA A 86 0.72 -1.90 17.84
CA ALA A 86 2.03 -2.13 18.46
C ALA A 86 2.68 -0.83 19.01
N GLY A 87 2.01 0.32 18.91
CA GLY A 87 2.50 1.62 19.39
C GLY A 87 3.49 2.31 18.45
N ILE A 88 3.60 1.88 17.20
CA ILE A 88 4.50 2.46 16.20
C ILE A 88 3.72 3.45 15.32
N PRO A 89 4.04 4.75 15.39
CA PRO A 89 3.44 5.75 14.49
C PRO A 89 3.79 5.43 13.04
N CYS A 90 2.81 5.54 12.14
CA CYS A 90 3.09 5.29 10.73
C CYS A 90 2.29 6.18 9.78
N PHE A 91 2.83 6.40 8.60
CA PHE A 91 2.15 7.00 7.46
C PHE A 91 1.54 5.92 6.58
N GLY A 92 0.27 6.09 6.27
CA GLY A 92 -0.54 5.23 5.42
C GLY A 92 -1.99 5.21 5.89
N PRO A 93 -2.95 4.87 5.00
CA PRO A 93 -4.35 4.69 5.39
C PRO A 93 -4.54 3.39 6.19
N ASP A 94 -5.53 3.37 7.07
CA ASP A 94 -6.01 2.13 7.67
C ASP A 94 -6.63 1.19 6.60
N ALA A 95 -6.89 -0.07 6.95
CA ALA A 95 -7.43 -1.06 6.01
C ALA A 95 -8.81 -0.64 5.45
N ARG A 96 -9.61 0.10 6.22
CA ARG A 96 -10.92 0.58 5.78
C ARG A 96 -10.80 1.65 4.70
N ALA A 97 -9.87 2.59 4.86
CA ALA A 97 -9.60 3.64 3.89
C ALA A 97 -8.86 3.09 2.66
N ALA A 98 -7.94 2.14 2.84
CA ALA A 98 -7.20 1.48 1.76
C ALA A 98 -8.11 0.76 0.74
N ARG A 99 -9.34 0.40 1.12
CA ARG A 99 -10.34 -0.16 0.19
C ARG A 99 -10.65 0.72 -1.02
N ILE A 100 -10.47 2.02 -0.91
CA ILE A 100 -10.69 2.94 -2.05
C ILE A 100 -9.75 2.61 -3.21
N GLU A 101 -8.54 2.13 -2.92
CA GLU A 101 -7.56 1.74 -3.94
C GLU A 101 -7.57 0.24 -4.19
N SER A 102 -7.65 -0.58 -3.17
CA SER A 102 -7.56 -2.04 -3.28
C SER A 102 -8.80 -2.71 -3.88
N SER A 103 -9.97 -2.04 -3.85
CA SER A 103 -11.22 -2.55 -4.43
C SER A 103 -11.80 -1.61 -5.46
N LYS A 104 -11.61 -1.94 -6.74
CA LYS A 104 -12.17 -1.16 -7.85
C LYS A 104 -13.69 -1.02 -7.79
N VAL A 105 -14.39 -2.10 -7.41
CA VAL A 105 -15.86 -2.11 -7.26
C VAL A 105 -16.27 -1.14 -6.15
N PHE A 106 -15.66 -1.26 -4.97
CA PHE A 106 -15.95 -0.36 -3.85
C PHE A 106 -15.69 1.12 -4.21
N ALA A 107 -14.56 1.41 -4.85
CA ALA A 107 -14.23 2.77 -5.28
C ALA A 107 -15.27 3.33 -6.25
N LYS A 108 -15.67 2.53 -7.24
CA LYS A 108 -16.66 2.94 -8.25
C LYS A 108 -18.04 3.16 -7.64
N ASP A 109 -18.48 2.28 -6.74
CA ASP A 109 -19.75 2.43 -6.02
C ASP A 109 -19.75 3.68 -5.13
N LEU A 110 -18.63 3.95 -4.45
CA LEU A 110 -18.45 5.16 -3.65
C LEU A 110 -18.55 6.42 -4.54
N MET A 111 -17.84 6.43 -5.67
CA MET A 111 -17.89 7.55 -6.63
C MET A 111 -19.32 7.79 -7.16
N LYS A 112 -20.03 6.71 -7.49
CA LYS A 112 -21.44 6.78 -7.93
C LYS A 112 -22.34 7.36 -6.85
N LYS A 113 -22.19 6.86 -5.59
CA LYS A 113 -22.98 7.32 -4.45
C LYS A 113 -22.81 8.81 -4.15
N TYR A 114 -21.60 9.33 -4.28
CA TYR A 114 -21.27 10.72 -3.96
C TYR A 114 -21.15 11.63 -5.20
N HIS A 115 -21.58 11.16 -6.38
CA HIS A 115 -21.53 11.90 -7.64
C HIS A 115 -20.14 12.41 -8.03
N ILE A 116 -19.10 11.63 -7.68
CA ILE A 116 -17.72 11.92 -8.07
C ILE A 116 -17.53 11.52 -9.53
N PRO A 117 -17.04 12.43 -10.41
CA PRO A 117 -16.82 12.12 -11.82
C PRO A 117 -15.87 10.93 -12.01
N THR A 118 -16.31 9.97 -12.80
CA THR A 118 -15.51 8.78 -13.14
C THR A 118 -16.02 8.17 -14.45
N ALA A 119 -15.19 7.33 -15.09
CA ALA A 119 -15.62 6.59 -16.28
C ALA A 119 -16.80 5.66 -15.95
N GLN A 120 -17.65 5.43 -16.93
CA GLN A 120 -18.75 4.45 -16.81
C GLN A 120 -18.18 3.06 -16.49
N TYR A 121 -18.91 2.28 -15.72
CA TYR A 121 -18.53 0.93 -15.32
C TYR A 121 -19.76 0.07 -15.09
N GLU A 122 -19.56 -1.22 -15.23
CA GLU A 122 -20.51 -2.26 -14.83
C GLU A 122 -19.77 -3.38 -14.09
N VAL A 123 -20.47 -4.06 -13.19
CA VAL A 123 -19.93 -5.14 -12.38
C VAL A 123 -20.69 -6.43 -12.66
N PHE A 124 -19.98 -7.52 -12.88
CA PHE A 124 -20.56 -8.81 -13.20
C PHE A 124 -19.95 -9.91 -12.35
N ASP A 125 -20.78 -10.78 -11.80
CA ASP A 125 -20.34 -11.93 -11.00
C ASP A 125 -20.00 -13.15 -11.90
N THR A 126 -20.40 -13.12 -13.19
CA THR A 126 -20.13 -14.21 -14.14
C THR A 126 -19.71 -13.67 -15.49
N SER A 127 -18.86 -14.42 -16.19
CA SER A 127 -18.49 -14.13 -17.57
C SER A 127 -19.68 -14.13 -18.53
N ALA A 128 -20.67 -15.00 -18.30
CA ALA A 128 -21.88 -15.07 -19.11
C ALA A 128 -22.69 -13.76 -19.04
N ALA A 129 -22.83 -13.17 -17.84
CA ALA A 129 -23.50 -11.88 -17.67
C ALA A 129 -22.72 -10.75 -18.35
N ALA A 130 -21.40 -10.73 -18.24
CA ALA A 130 -20.55 -9.75 -18.91
C ALA A 130 -20.67 -9.85 -20.44
N LEU A 131 -20.63 -11.05 -21.00
CA LEU A 131 -20.82 -11.29 -22.44
C LEU A 131 -22.21 -10.89 -22.94
N ALA A 132 -23.27 -11.13 -22.15
CA ALA A 132 -24.60 -10.68 -22.49
C ALA A 132 -24.71 -9.15 -22.55
N TYR A 133 -24.13 -8.47 -21.57
CA TYR A 133 -24.06 -7.00 -21.53
C TYR A 133 -23.33 -6.42 -22.75
N LEU A 134 -22.16 -6.98 -23.10
CA LEU A 134 -21.36 -6.52 -24.24
C LEU A 134 -22.09 -6.55 -25.58
N LYS A 135 -23.09 -7.45 -25.74
CA LYS A 135 -23.92 -7.53 -26.96
C LYS A 135 -24.88 -6.35 -27.10
N THR A 136 -25.20 -5.66 -26.02
CA THR A 136 -26.16 -4.54 -25.97
C THR A 136 -25.52 -3.21 -25.60
N ALA A 137 -24.25 -3.20 -25.21
CA ALA A 137 -23.53 -2.00 -24.82
C ALA A 137 -23.42 -1.03 -26.01
N SER A 138 -23.77 0.24 -25.76
CA SER A 138 -23.78 1.30 -26.76
C SER A 138 -22.43 2.05 -26.87
N PHE A 139 -21.44 1.70 -26.07
CA PHE A 139 -20.10 2.30 -26.07
C PHE A 139 -19.04 1.22 -26.28
N PRO A 140 -17.95 1.51 -26.99
CA PRO A 140 -16.87 0.54 -27.11
C PRO A 140 -16.25 0.26 -25.74
N PRO A 141 -16.02 -1.03 -25.38
CA PRO A 141 -15.18 -1.35 -24.22
C PRO A 141 -13.78 -0.82 -24.48
N ILE A 142 -13.24 -0.13 -23.51
CA ILE A 142 -11.87 0.40 -23.54
C ILE A 142 -10.90 -0.67 -23.06
#